data_1296d6faa32a59eef0cf40724c9760ce
#
_entry.id   1296d6faa32a59eef0cf40724c9760ce
#
_cell.length_a   1.000
_cell.length_b   1.000
_cell.length_c   1.000
_cell.angle_alpha   90.00
_cell.angle_beta   90.00
_cell.angle_gamma   90.00
#
_symmetry.space_group_name_H-M   'P 1'
#
loop_
_entity.id
_entity.type
_entity.pdbx_description
1 polymer ?
#
loop_
_entity_poly.entity_id
_entity_poly.type
_entity_poly.pdbx_seq_one_letter_code
_entity_poly.pdbx_strand_id
1 'polypeptide(L)'
;LDSKMYENENIVKVQIKESFNQNSFPSAKNFMRNTNIRENIFHHIGVYCYEIKTLQKIISFNQSQNEVKNKLEQLRALDNNIDINVALANKSPIGIDTKEDYLAIKKIMEYKLK
;
A
#
# COMPACT_ATOMS: atom_id res chain seq x y z
N LEU A 1 2.00 -3.20 -13.07
CA LEU A 1 1.07 -4.23 -12.55
C LEU A 1 0.54 -5.11 -13.67
N ASP A 2 0.48 -6.41 -13.41
CA ASP A 2 -0.23 -7.38 -14.24
C ASP A 2 -1.74 -7.09 -14.21
N SER A 3 -2.44 -7.32 -15.32
CA SER A 3 -3.89 -7.07 -15.43
C SER A 3 -4.71 -7.76 -14.33
N LYS A 4 -4.34 -8.97 -13.93
CA LYS A 4 -4.99 -9.71 -12.85
C LYS A 4 -4.83 -9.06 -11.47
N MET A 5 -3.78 -8.29 -11.27
CA MET A 5 -3.52 -7.61 -9.99
C MET A 5 -4.48 -6.46 -9.73
N TYR A 6 -4.97 -5.81 -10.79
CA TYR A 6 -5.92 -4.69 -10.65
C TYR A 6 -7.26 -5.13 -10.05
N GLU A 7 -7.71 -6.33 -10.36
CA GLU A 7 -8.99 -6.88 -9.92
C GLU A 7 -8.89 -7.67 -8.61
N ASN A 8 -7.69 -8.01 -8.19
CA ASN A 8 -7.47 -8.79 -6.96
C ASN A 8 -7.62 -7.89 -5.72
N GLU A 9 -8.71 -8.06 -4.99
CA GLU A 9 -9.01 -7.28 -3.78
C GLU A 9 -8.00 -7.47 -2.63
N ASN A 10 -7.26 -8.57 -2.62
CA ASN A 10 -6.22 -8.82 -1.63
C ASN A 10 -4.95 -8.00 -1.90
N ILE A 11 -4.79 -7.52 -3.13
CA ILE A 11 -3.70 -6.64 -3.52
C ILE A 11 -4.17 -5.20 -3.44
N VAL A 12 -3.69 -4.48 -2.44
CA VAL A 12 -3.96 -3.04 -2.30
C VAL A 12 -3.13 -2.28 -3.33
N LYS A 13 -3.75 -1.30 -3.98
CA LYS A 13 -3.10 -0.40 -4.94
C LYS A 13 -3.00 0.99 -4.34
N VAL A 14 -1.95 1.67 -4.71
CA VAL A 14 -1.78 3.10 -4.45
C VAL A 14 -1.78 3.86 -5.77
N GLN A 15 -2.58 4.92 -5.83
CA GLN A 15 -2.53 5.89 -6.90
C GLN A 15 -1.71 7.09 -6.45
N ILE A 16 -0.71 7.48 -7.23
CA ILE A 16 0.10 8.67 -6.97
C ILE A 16 -0.40 9.85 -7.79
N LYS A 17 -0.18 11.07 -7.28
CA LYS A 17 -0.64 12.32 -7.91
C LYS A 17 0.16 12.67 -9.16
N GLU A 18 1.44 12.32 -9.18
CA GLU A 18 2.38 12.64 -10.24
C GLU A 18 3.38 11.50 -10.44
N SER A 19 4.05 11.46 -11.56
CA SER A 19 5.05 10.42 -11.85
C SER A 19 6.27 10.53 -10.92
N PHE A 20 6.92 9.39 -10.67
CA PHE A 20 8.19 9.38 -9.94
C PHE A 20 9.25 10.20 -10.67
N ASN A 21 10.04 10.96 -9.91
CA ASN A 21 11.22 11.64 -10.42
C ASN A 21 12.40 11.40 -9.47
N GLN A 22 13.61 11.82 -9.90
CA GLN A 22 14.83 11.54 -9.13
C GLN A 22 14.96 12.35 -7.82
N ASN A 23 14.22 13.43 -7.67
CA ASN A 23 14.43 14.42 -6.61
C ASN A 23 13.32 14.46 -5.57
N SER A 24 12.21 13.76 -5.76
CA SER A 24 11.07 13.78 -4.82
C SER A 24 10.25 12.51 -4.88
N PHE A 25 9.62 12.22 -3.76
CA PHE A 25 8.62 11.15 -3.68
C PHE A 25 7.24 11.77 -3.91
N PRO A 26 6.48 11.29 -4.91
CA PRO A 26 5.13 11.78 -5.15
C PRO A 26 4.19 11.47 -3.99
N SER A 27 3.18 12.31 -3.82
CA SER A 27 2.12 12.07 -2.84
C SER A 27 1.13 11.02 -3.31
N ALA A 28 0.66 10.18 -2.41
CA ALA A 28 -0.46 9.31 -2.67
C ALA A 28 -1.74 10.11 -2.89
N LYS A 29 -2.49 9.77 -3.93
CA LYS A 29 -3.81 10.33 -4.19
C LYS A 29 -4.89 9.50 -3.53
N ASN A 30 -4.77 8.19 -3.59
CA ASN A 30 -5.73 7.25 -3.00
C ASN A 30 -5.10 5.87 -2.82
N PHE A 31 -5.72 5.08 -1.96
CA PHE A 31 -5.46 3.64 -1.80
C PHE A 31 -6.75 2.90 -2.06
N MET A 32 -6.67 1.78 -2.78
CA MET A 32 -7.87 1.04 -3.20
C MET A 32 -7.59 -0.45 -3.39
N ARG A 33 -8.63 -1.25 -3.28
CA ARG A 33 -8.54 -2.70 -3.52
C ARG A 33 -8.83 -3.05 -4.97
N ASN A 34 -9.83 -2.42 -5.57
CA ASN A 34 -10.18 -2.56 -6.98
C ASN A 34 -10.14 -1.22 -7.69
N THR A 35 -9.69 -1.22 -8.93
CA THR A 35 -9.69 -0.02 -9.76
C THR A 35 -9.71 -0.34 -11.24
N ASN A 36 -10.42 0.49 -12.00
CA ASN A 36 -10.36 0.51 -13.46
C ASN A 36 -9.32 1.52 -13.97
N ILE A 37 -8.76 2.33 -13.08
CA ILE A 37 -7.70 3.29 -13.40
C ILE A 37 -6.42 2.51 -13.67
N ARG A 38 -5.69 2.89 -14.72
CA ARG A 38 -4.42 2.26 -15.11
C ARG A 38 -3.23 3.21 -15.01
N GLU A 39 -3.48 4.50 -14.90
CA GLU A 39 -2.44 5.53 -14.83
C GLU A 39 -2.01 5.79 -13.38
N ASN A 40 -0.70 5.82 -13.15
CA ASN A 40 -0.10 6.13 -11.85
C ASN A 40 -0.55 5.19 -10.72
N ILE A 41 -0.81 3.93 -11.06
CA ILE A 41 -1.23 2.88 -10.12
C ILE A 41 -0.07 1.92 -9.87
N PHE A 42 0.19 1.64 -8.60
CA PHE A 42 1.27 0.75 -8.16
C PHE A 42 0.76 -0.24 -7.11
N HIS A 43 1.42 -1.38 -7.02
CA HIS A 43 1.18 -2.33 -5.93
C HIS A 43 1.69 -1.71 -4.62
N HIS A 44 0.79 -1.56 -3.66
CA HIS A 44 1.12 -1.04 -2.34
C HIS A 44 1.87 -2.10 -1.51
N ILE A 45 3.01 -1.70 -0.97
CA ILE A 45 3.75 -2.48 0.03
C ILE A 45 3.49 -1.84 1.38
N GLY A 46 3.01 -2.62 2.36
CA GLY A 46 2.57 -2.13 3.66
C GLY A 46 3.73 -1.79 4.62
N VAL A 47 4.70 -1.01 4.17
CA VAL A 47 5.81 -0.52 4.99
C VAL A 47 5.73 1.00 5.04
N TYR A 48 5.70 1.56 6.27
CA TYR A 48 5.54 2.99 6.51
C TYR A 48 6.64 3.53 7.41
N CYS A 49 7.08 4.74 7.10
CA CYS A 49 7.93 5.54 7.97
C CYS A 49 7.16 6.78 8.40
N TYR A 50 7.07 7.02 9.70
CA TYR A 50 6.32 8.14 10.28
C TYR A 50 7.24 9.09 11.03
N GLU A 51 6.99 10.39 10.86
CA GLU A 51 7.39 11.36 11.87
C GLU A 51 6.53 11.13 13.13
N ILE A 52 7.17 11.12 14.30
CA ILE A 52 6.49 10.76 15.58
C ILE A 52 5.28 11.67 15.84
N LYS A 53 5.42 12.98 15.64
CA LYS A 53 4.32 13.93 15.86
C LYS A 53 3.15 13.67 14.91
N THR A 54 3.44 13.33 13.66
CA THR A 54 2.42 13.01 12.66
C THR A 54 1.70 11.72 13.03
N LEU A 55 2.43 10.69 13.47
CA LEU A 55 1.81 9.43 13.94
C LEU A 55 0.88 9.67 15.13
N GLN A 56 1.32 10.45 16.11
CA GLN A 56 0.49 10.81 17.27
C GLN A 56 -0.79 11.55 16.84
N LYS A 57 -0.70 12.43 15.86
CA LYS A 57 -1.84 13.12 15.29
C LYS A 57 -2.81 12.17 14.60
N ILE A 58 -2.32 11.23 13.79
CA ILE A 58 -3.15 10.23 13.10
C ILE A 58 -3.88 9.35 14.10
N ILE A 59 -3.21 8.89 15.15
CA ILE A 59 -3.82 8.07 16.20
C ILE A 59 -4.93 8.81 16.95
N SER A 60 -4.85 10.14 17.06
CA SER A 60 -5.87 10.96 17.72
C SER A 60 -7.16 11.09 16.92
N PHE A 61 -7.15 10.82 15.61
CA PHE A 61 -8.35 10.88 14.77
C PHE A 61 -9.23 9.64 14.97
N ASN A 62 -10.54 9.84 14.86
CA ASN A 62 -11.47 8.73 14.70
C ASN A 62 -11.26 8.04 13.33
N GLN A 63 -11.66 6.78 13.25
CA GLN A 63 -11.68 6.08 11.97
C GLN A 63 -12.55 6.82 10.96
N SER A 64 -12.02 7.05 9.76
CA SER A 64 -12.80 7.65 8.67
C SER A 64 -13.76 6.64 8.05
N GLN A 65 -14.81 7.13 7.39
CA GLN A 65 -15.76 6.27 6.69
C GLN A 65 -15.07 5.47 5.56
N ASN A 66 -14.17 6.09 4.82
CA ASN A 66 -13.40 5.42 3.78
C ASN A 66 -12.50 4.32 4.34
N GLU A 67 -11.84 4.57 5.46
CA GLU A 67 -11.03 3.59 6.17
C GLU A 67 -11.82 2.34 6.55
N VAL A 68 -12.98 2.54 7.17
CA VAL A 68 -13.85 1.44 7.62
C VAL A 68 -14.41 0.67 6.43
N LYS A 69 -14.89 1.37 5.41
CA LYS A 69 -15.47 0.77 4.20
C LYS A 69 -14.47 -0.10 3.43
N ASN A 70 -13.24 0.40 3.27
CA ASN A 70 -12.21 -0.28 2.49
C ASN A 70 -11.29 -1.17 3.33
N LYS A 71 -11.37 -1.08 4.65
CA LYS A 71 -10.47 -1.75 5.61
C LYS A 71 -9.01 -1.40 5.31
N LEU A 72 -8.75 -0.11 5.13
CA LEU A 72 -7.43 0.46 4.82
C LEU A 72 -7.15 1.62 5.77
N GLU A 73 -6.34 1.37 6.79
CA GLU A 73 -6.02 2.31 7.88
C GLU A 73 -5.37 3.60 7.38
N GLN A 74 -4.55 3.52 6.35
CA GLN A 74 -3.88 4.69 5.78
C GLN A 74 -4.83 5.73 5.17
N LEU A 75 -6.07 5.37 4.87
CA LEU A 75 -7.08 6.32 4.40
C LEU A 75 -7.46 7.34 5.49
N ARG A 76 -7.28 7.02 6.77
CA ARG A 76 -7.47 7.97 7.88
C ARG A 76 -6.56 9.18 7.72
N ALA A 77 -5.31 8.98 7.35
CA ALA A 77 -4.37 10.06 7.11
C ALA A 77 -4.79 10.93 5.92
N LEU A 78 -5.11 10.31 4.77
CA LEU A 78 -5.54 11.05 3.58
C LEU A 78 -6.85 11.81 3.82
N ASP A 79 -7.82 11.20 4.49
CA ASP A 79 -9.12 11.84 4.79
C ASP A 79 -8.99 13.02 5.75
N ASN A 80 -7.88 13.11 6.49
CA ASN A 80 -7.55 14.22 7.37
C ASN A 80 -6.47 15.15 6.80
N ASN A 81 -6.29 15.13 5.49
CA ASN A 81 -5.35 16.00 4.75
C ASN A 81 -3.87 15.84 5.18
N ILE A 82 -3.48 14.66 5.60
CA ILE A 82 -2.09 14.32 5.88
C ILE A 82 -1.50 13.66 4.64
N ASP A 83 -0.44 14.24 4.09
CA ASP A 83 0.23 13.70 2.91
C ASP A 83 0.99 12.43 3.23
N ILE A 84 0.89 11.47 2.33
CA ILE A 84 1.69 10.23 2.34
C ILE A 84 2.54 10.25 1.08
N ASN A 85 3.85 10.36 1.25
CA ASN A 85 4.79 10.28 0.14
C ASN A 85 5.10 8.82 -0.18
N VAL A 86 5.22 8.50 -1.45
CA VAL A 86 5.39 7.13 -1.94
C VAL A 86 6.78 6.95 -2.51
N ALA A 87 7.49 5.94 -2.04
CA ALA A 87 8.78 5.52 -2.58
C ALA A 87 8.60 4.27 -3.44
N LEU A 88 9.34 4.18 -4.54
CA LEU A 88 9.31 3.03 -5.43
C LEU A 88 10.29 1.96 -4.95
N ALA A 89 9.80 0.73 -4.81
CA ALA A 89 10.63 -0.44 -4.54
C ALA A 89 10.86 -1.25 -5.83
N ASN A 90 12.04 -1.82 -5.97
CA ASN A 90 12.42 -2.59 -7.17
C ASN A 90 11.75 -3.97 -7.22
N LYS A 91 11.34 -4.50 -6.07
CA LYS A 91 10.70 -5.81 -5.96
C LYS A 91 9.51 -5.71 -5.02
N SER A 92 8.44 -6.40 -5.40
CA SER A 92 7.28 -6.57 -4.53
C SER A 92 7.47 -7.86 -3.72
N PRO A 93 7.58 -7.77 -2.39
CA PRO A 93 7.58 -8.98 -1.57
C PRO A 93 6.23 -9.68 -1.65
N ILE A 94 6.23 -10.98 -1.48
CA ILE A 94 5.01 -11.77 -1.37
C ILE A 94 4.44 -11.54 0.04
N GLY A 95 3.24 -10.98 0.13
CA GLY A 95 2.50 -10.87 1.39
C GLY A 95 1.95 -12.22 1.83
N ILE A 96 1.78 -12.41 3.13
CA ILE A 96 1.16 -13.60 3.70
C ILE A 96 -0.20 -13.20 4.28
N ASP A 97 -1.27 -13.40 3.51
CA ASP A 97 -2.65 -13.14 3.92
C ASP A 97 -3.46 -14.43 4.03
N THR A 98 -3.02 -15.49 3.32
CA THR A 98 -3.70 -16.78 3.27
C THR A 98 -2.76 -17.93 3.66
N LYS A 99 -3.33 -19.09 3.94
CA LYS A 99 -2.55 -20.32 4.18
C LYS A 99 -1.72 -20.74 2.96
N GLU A 100 -2.25 -20.54 1.78
CA GLU A 100 -1.56 -20.79 0.51
C GLU A 100 -0.33 -19.90 0.37
N ASP A 101 -0.45 -18.61 0.70
CA ASP A 101 0.67 -17.66 0.71
C ASP A 101 1.76 -18.12 1.68
N TYR A 102 1.38 -18.54 2.87
CA TYR A 102 2.31 -19.07 3.87
C TYR A 102 3.08 -20.29 3.36
N LEU A 103 2.38 -21.25 2.75
CA LEU A 103 3.01 -22.45 2.21
C LEU A 103 3.95 -22.12 1.05
N ALA A 104 3.60 -21.18 0.20
CA ALA A 104 4.45 -20.71 -0.90
C ALA A 104 5.75 -20.08 -0.38
N ILE A 105 5.65 -19.19 0.59
CA ILE A 105 6.80 -18.52 1.23
C ILE A 105 7.68 -19.55 1.95
N LYS A 106 7.08 -20.47 2.68
CA LYS A 106 7.79 -21.53 3.38
C LYS A 106 8.68 -22.35 2.43
N LYS A 107 8.16 -22.76 1.29
CA LYS A 107 8.93 -23.48 0.25
C LYS A 107 10.10 -22.66 -0.26
N ILE A 108 9.91 -21.37 -0.53
CA ILE A 108 10.96 -20.48 -1.02
C ILE A 108 12.07 -20.33 0.03
N MET A 109 11.70 -20.15 1.29
CA MET A 109 12.67 -20.02 2.39
C MET A 109 13.44 -21.30 2.63
N GLU A 110 12.77 -22.46 2.65
CA GLU A 110 13.42 -23.78 2.79
C GLU A 110 14.40 -24.04 1.65
N TYR A 111 14.04 -23.66 0.42
CA TYR A 111 14.94 -23.79 -0.74
C TYR A 111 16.19 -22.92 -0.62
N LYS A 112 16.05 -21.69 -0.13
CA LYS A 112 17.18 -20.76 0.05
C LYS A 112 18.12 -21.17 1.19
N LEU A 113 17.65 -21.92 2.17
CA LEU A 113 18.45 -22.39 3.30
C LEU A 113 19.24 -23.68 2.99
N LYS A 114 18.97 -24.28 1.85
CA LYS A 114 19.74 -25.42 1.33
C LYS A 114 20.89 -24.94 0.45
#